data_bd9a325f8c91697811b96a83898c6707
#
_entry.id   bd9a325f8c91697811b96a83898c6707
#
_cell.length_a   1.000
_cell.length_b   1.000
_cell.length_c   1.000
_cell.angle_alpha   90.00
_cell.angle_beta   90.00
_cell.angle_gamma   90.00
#
_symmetry.space_group_name_H-M   'P 1'
#
loop_
_entity.id
_entity.type
_entity.pdbx_description
1 polymer ?
#
loop_
_entity_poly.entity_id
_entity_poly.type
_entity_poly.pdbx_seq_one_letter_code
_entity_poly.pdbx_strand_id
1 'polypeptide(L)'
;FEEAGQIAEAVRAKHVGTEHVLLAMLFDRGTLASRILEFTGFSYEDKEQGPKISDLRKVLEQRAGWGKEDIKAIRSLNKGVMAAKQTMANMMGMPASTSGGLEDYTRDLTELARDGRLEPVIGRDQEISRIVQILSRKTKNNPVLVGDAGVGKTALALGLAQRVAAGQVPAELAKMRVLELDLMNVVAGTRFRGDFEERMNNIINDIEEDGHVILFIDELHTIMGSGSGIDSTLDAANILKPALARGTLRTVGATTQEEYQKHIEKDAALSRRFAKVSIEEPNVADSIAILQGLRKSYEDHHKVQISDQAIETAVKYAHRYLTSKHLPDSAIDLLDEASATVQNRGPQNYEQSDLTPVDQALMAADFKKVSKLLEQEQQPKLYKLKVEEDDVLATLS
;
A
#
# COMPACT_ATOMS: atom_id res chain seq x y z
N PHE A 1 23.08 -8.38 23.94
CA PHE A 1 23.20 -9.84 23.83
C PHE A 1 21.88 -10.51 23.47
N GLU A 2 20.76 -10.02 23.98
CA GLU A 2 19.44 -10.56 23.68
C GLU A 2 19.10 -10.45 22.18
N GLU A 3 19.35 -9.30 21.57
CA GLU A 3 19.17 -9.06 20.14
C GLU A 3 20.09 -9.95 19.27
N ALA A 4 21.33 -10.16 19.72
CA ALA A 4 22.24 -11.08 19.05
C ALA A 4 21.74 -12.54 19.11
N GLY A 5 21.10 -12.93 20.23
CA GLY A 5 20.44 -14.22 20.38
C GLY A 5 19.30 -14.39 19.39
N GLN A 6 18.45 -13.37 19.25
CA GLN A 6 17.33 -13.37 18.31
C GLN A 6 17.81 -13.43 16.84
N ILE A 7 18.90 -12.74 16.51
CA ILE A 7 19.49 -12.82 15.16
C ILE A 7 20.02 -14.23 14.90
N ALA A 8 20.73 -14.84 15.86
CA ALA A 8 21.22 -16.20 15.73
C ALA A 8 20.09 -17.22 15.54
N GLU A 9 19.00 -17.07 16.25
CA GLU A 9 17.81 -17.91 16.11
C GLU A 9 17.17 -17.74 14.72
N ALA A 10 17.03 -16.51 14.23
CA ALA A 10 16.44 -16.21 12.92
C ALA A 10 17.21 -16.85 11.76
N VAL A 11 18.56 -16.94 11.86
CA VAL A 11 19.41 -17.59 10.87
C VAL A 11 19.68 -19.07 11.21
N ARG A 12 19.00 -19.63 12.22
CA ARG A 12 19.14 -21.02 12.68
C ARG A 12 20.59 -21.40 13.04
N ALA A 13 21.36 -20.47 13.57
CA ALA A 13 22.71 -20.70 14.02
C ALA A 13 22.74 -21.54 15.30
N LYS A 14 23.70 -22.45 15.43
CA LYS A 14 23.84 -23.30 16.64
C LYS A 14 24.32 -22.52 17.86
N HIS A 15 25.03 -21.42 17.65
CA HIS A 15 25.62 -20.59 18.71
C HIS A 15 25.53 -19.11 18.30
N VAL A 16 25.54 -18.23 19.29
CA VAL A 16 25.65 -16.77 19.05
C VAL A 16 27.15 -16.47 18.77
N GLY A 17 27.46 -16.17 17.52
CA GLY A 17 28.80 -15.78 17.10
C GLY A 17 29.01 -14.25 17.19
N THR A 18 30.27 -13.84 16.98
CA THR A 18 30.65 -12.41 16.97
C THR A 18 29.94 -11.61 15.88
N GLU A 19 29.64 -12.23 14.75
CA GLU A 19 28.88 -11.64 13.63
C GLU A 19 27.47 -11.25 14.05
N HIS A 20 26.80 -12.07 14.86
CA HIS A 20 25.45 -11.78 15.38
C HIS A 20 25.48 -10.59 16.36
N VAL A 21 26.50 -10.56 17.24
CA VAL A 21 26.72 -9.47 18.20
C VAL A 21 27.03 -8.16 17.47
N LEU A 22 27.94 -8.19 16.50
CA LEU A 22 28.30 -7.01 15.71
C LEU A 22 27.11 -6.49 14.92
N LEU A 23 26.31 -7.38 14.32
CA LEU A 23 25.13 -6.97 13.57
C LEU A 23 24.07 -6.35 14.49
N ALA A 24 23.82 -6.92 15.67
CA ALA A 24 22.92 -6.34 16.67
C ALA A 24 23.37 -4.94 17.10
N MET A 25 24.67 -4.74 17.31
CA MET A 25 25.22 -3.42 17.62
C MET A 25 25.05 -2.39 16.51
N LEU A 26 25.04 -2.81 15.24
CA LEU A 26 24.84 -1.92 14.08
C LEU A 26 23.36 -1.55 13.83
N PHE A 27 22.44 -2.28 14.42
CA PHE A 27 21.00 -1.98 14.28
C PHE A 27 20.52 -0.89 15.25
N ASP A 28 21.16 -0.73 16.40
CA ASP A 28 20.75 0.25 17.41
C ASP A 28 21.70 1.45 17.45
N ARG A 29 21.27 2.60 16.91
CA ARG A 29 22.01 3.88 16.92
C ARG A 29 22.29 4.42 18.34
N GLY A 30 21.54 3.97 19.34
CA GLY A 30 21.68 4.40 20.74
C GLY A 30 22.77 3.69 21.52
N THR A 31 23.39 2.65 20.97
CA THR A 31 24.41 1.86 21.66
C THR A 31 25.74 2.61 21.74
N LEU A 32 26.53 2.29 22.80
CA LEU A 32 27.89 2.80 22.92
C LEU A 32 28.76 2.42 21.71
N ALA A 33 28.53 1.22 21.15
CA ALA A 33 29.25 0.74 19.98
C ALA A 33 28.94 1.59 18.73
N SER A 34 27.69 1.98 18.51
CA SER A 34 27.30 2.88 17.42
C SER A 34 27.97 4.26 17.57
N ARG A 35 28.01 4.80 18.78
CA ARG A 35 28.69 6.08 19.06
C ARG A 35 30.19 5.99 18.87
N ILE A 36 30.83 4.88 19.22
CA ILE A 36 32.27 4.66 18.98
C ILE A 36 32.54 4.60 17.48
N LEU A 37 31.69 3.92 16.70
CA LEU A 37 31.83 3.86 15.23
C LEU A 37 31.68 5.25 14.61
N GLU A 38 30.71 6.05 15.03
CA GLU A 38 30.57 7.44 14.58
C GLU A 38 31.79 8.30 14.95
N PHE A 39 32.30 8.14 16.17
CA PHE A 39 33.51 8.84 16.62
C PHE A 39 34.76 8.42 15.83
N THR A 40 34.82 7.20 15.34
CA THR A 40 35.94 6.68 14.49
C THR A 40 35.74 6.99 13.00
N GLY A 41 34.71 7.79 12.64
CA GLY A 41 34.50 8.29 11.28
C GLY A 41 33.55 7.45 10.43
N PHE A 42 32.92 6.42 10.99
CA PHE A 42 31.79 5.74 10.32
C PHE A 42 30.53 6.58 10.46
N SER A 43 29.78 6.72 9.38
CA SER A 43 28.53 7.48 9.38
C SER A 43 27.32 6.59 9.11
N TYR A 44 26.23 6.83 9.83
CA TYR A 44 24.88 6.39 9.46
C TYR A 44 24.30 7.24 8.34
N GLU A 45 24.83 8.45 8.17
CA GLU A 45 24.45 9.40 7.12
C GLU A 45 25.49 9.38 5.99
N ASP A 46 25.05 9.59 4.76
CA ASP A 46 25.88 9.70 3.58
C ASP A 46 26.61 11.07 3.57
N LYS A 47 27.64 11.20 4.40
CA LYS A 47 28.61 12.28 4.22
C LYS A 47 29.59 11.90 3.13
N GLU A 48 29.89 12.83 2.24
CA GLU A 48 30.70 12.61 1.01
C GLU A 48 32.11 12.02 1.24
N GLN A 49 32.57 11.90 2.46
CA GLN A 49 33.89 11.35 2.80
C GLN A 49 33.84 10.54 4.10
N GLY A 50 33.79 9.21 3.96
CA GLY A 50 33.95 8.28 5.08
C GLY A 50 33.32 6.89 4.83
N PRO A 51 33.76 5.86 5.55
CA PRO A 51 33.17 4.52 5.46
C PRO A 51 31.75 4.55 6.06
N LYS A 52 30.80 3.90 5.35
CA LYS A 52 29.40 3.86 5.74
C LYS A 52 29.11 2.63 6.61
N ILE A 53 28.24 2.78 7.60
CA ILE A 53 27.77 1.66 8.43
C ILE A 53 26.97 0.65 7.59
N SER A 54 26.24 1.10 6.56
CA SER A 54 25.59 0.24 5.59
C SER A 54 26.54 -0.70 4.86
N ASP A 55 27.74 -0.24 4.55
CA ASP A 55 28.75 -1.06 3.87
C ASP A 55 29.39 -2.05 4.84
N LEU A 56 29.62 -1.65 6.09
CA LEU A 56 30.09 -2.56 7.14
C LEU A 56 29.07 -3.69 7.37
N ARG A 57 27.78 -3.37 7.35
CA ARG A 57 26.69 -4.36 7.44
C ARG A 57 26.73 -5.35 6.28
N LYS A 58 26.86 -4.89 5.03
CA LYS A 58 26.99 -5.77 3.85
C LYS A 58 28.20 -6.70 3.96
N VAL A 59 29.34 -6.17 4.44
CA VAL A 59 30.54 -6.98 4.63
C VAL A 59 30.32 -8.05 5.70
N LEU A 60 29.62 -7.75 6.79
CA LEU A 60 29.27 -8.72 7.83
C LEU A 60 28.33 -9.81 7.31
N GLU A 61 27.29 -9.42 6.57
CA GLU A 61 26.34 -10.34 5.92
C GLU A 61 27.06 -11.30 4.97
N GLN A 62 28.00 -10.79 4.17
CA GLN A 62 28.82 -11.62 3.26
C GLN A 62 29.79 -12.56 3.99
N ARG A 63 30.48 -12.07 5.04
CA ARG A 63 31.42 -12.89 5.81
C ARG A 63 30.73 -13.96 6.65
N ALA A 64 29.54 -13.70 7.14
CA ALA A 64 28.77 -14.68 7.88
C ALA A 64 28.19 -15.80 6.99
N GLY A 65 28.26 -15.64 5.66
CA GLY A 65 27.78 -16.63 4.69
C GLY A 65 26.27 -16.79 4.67
N TRP A 66 25.55 -15.77 5.13
CA TRP A 66 24.08 -15.79 5.17
C TRP A 66 23.46 -15.70 3.77
N GLY A 67 22.45 -16.56 3.53
CA GLY A 67 21.68 -16.55 2.30
C GLY A 67 20.63 -15.42 2.28
N LYS A 68 19.97 -15.25 1.12
CA LYS A 68 18.90 -14.22 0.97
C LYS A 68 17.77 -14.38 1.97
N GLU A 69 17.41 -15.61 2.32
CA GLU A 69 16.36 -15.92 3.30
C GLU A 69 16.78 -15.53 4.73
N ASP A 70 18.04 -15.76 5.09
CA ASP A 70 18.57 -15.39 6.40
C ASP A 70 18.58 -13.87 6.57
N ILE A 71 19.02 -13.15 5.54
CA ILE A 71 19.01 -11.68 5.52
C ILE A 71 17.60 -11.13 5.62
N LYS A 72 16.63 -11.77 4.94
CA LYS A 72 15.21 -11.40 5.02
C LYS A 72 14.65 -11.62 6.43
N ALA A 73 14.98 -12.74 7.07
CA ALA A 73 14.57 -13.05 8.44
C ALA A 73 15.14 -12.04 9.45
N ILE A 74 16.41 -11.68 9.33
CA ILE A 74 17.07 -10.67 10.18
C ILE A 74 16.41 -9.29 10.02
N ARG A 75 16.12 -8.87 8.80
CA ARG A 75 15.44 -7.57 8.53
C ARG A 75 14.03 -7.54 9.10
N SER A 76 13.29 -8.64 9.01
CA SER A 76 11.96 -8.77 9.61
C SER A 76 12.01 -8.71 11.14
N LEU A 77 12.99 -9.35 11.75
CA LEU A 77 13.20 -9.31 13.20
C LEU A 77 13.52 -7.89 13.68
N ASN A 78 14.40 -7.17 12.96
CA ASN A 78 14.75 -5.79 13.29
C ASN A 78 13.52 -4.86 13.23
N LYS A 79 12.64 -5.02 12.22
CA LYS A 79 11.37 -4.28 12.16
C LYS A 79 10.49 -4.54 13.41
N GLY A 80 10.38 -5.78 13.85
CA GLY A 80 9.62 -6.15 15.04
C GLY A 80 10.18 -5.55 16.33
N VAL A 81 11.49 -5.59 16.50
CA VAL A 81 12.19 -5.04 17.67
C VAL A 81 12.08 -3.51 17.71
N MET A 82 12.22 -2.84 16.57
CA MET A 82 12.03 -1.38 16.47
C MET A 82 10.60 -0.95 16.78
N ALA A 83 9.60 -1.67 16.27
CA ALA A 83 8.19 -1.40 16.59
C ALA A 83 7.89 -1.59 18.08
N ALA A 84 8.44 -2.63 18.71
CA ALA A 84 8.28 -2.88 20.15
C ALA A 84 8.97 -1.80 20.99
N LYS A 85 10.19 -1.38 20.62
CA LYS A 85 10.91 -0.28 21.28
C LYS A 85 10.14 1.05 21.16
N GLN A 86 9.54 1.32 20.01
CA GLN A 86 8.75 2.53 19.77
C GLN A 86 7.48 2.55 20.61
N THR A 87 6.80 1.41 20.75
CA THR A 87 5.63 1.26 21.62
C THR A 87 6.00 1.50 23.08
N MET A 88 7.14 0.95 23.52
CA MET A 88 7.63 1.08 24.89
C MET A 88 8.10 2.52 25.21
N ALA A 89 8.77 3.19 24.24
CA ALA A 89 9.15 4.61 24.34
C ALA A 89 7.93 5.53 24.44
N ASN A 90 6.88 5.25 23.66
CA ASN A 90 5.60 5.97 23.71
C ASN A 90 4.89 5.77 25.06
N MET A 91 4.95 4.58 25.67
CA MET A 91 4.40 4.33 27.02
C MET A 91 5.19 5.03 28.12
N MET A 92 6.50 5.25 27.93
CA MET A 92 7.37 5.92 28.91
C MET A 92 7.44 7.44 28.75
N GLY A 93 6.72 8.02 27.78
CA GLY A 93 6.73 9.47 27.52
C GLY A 93 8.07 10.02 27.01
N MET A 94 8.94 9.15 26.51
CA MET A 94 10.18 9.54 25.85
C MET A 94 9.87 10.05 24.43
N PRO A 95 10.53 11.13 23.95
CA PRO A 95 10.36 11.54 22.57
C PRO A 95 10.76 10.40 21.64
N ALA A 96 9.84 10.02 20.76
CA ALA A 96 10.13 9.04 19.71
C ALA A 96 11.34 9.53 18.92
N SER A 97 12.35 8.66 18.72
CA SER A 97 13.44 8.98 17.81
C SER A 97 12.84 9.20 16.42
N THR A 98 13.06 10.39 15.86
CA THR A 98 12.50 10.86 14.58
C THR A 98 13.05 10.13 13.35
N SER A 99 13.80 9.05 13.51
CA SER A 99 14.46 8.32 12.43
C SER A 99 13.75 7.01 12.06
N GLY A 100 12.51 7.09 11.56
CA GLY A 100 11.93 6.03 10.76
C GLY A 100 12.56 6.03 9.36
N GLY A 101 12.88 4.86 8.80
CA GLY A 101 13.31 4.77 7.40
C GLY A 101 12.15 4.97 6.42
N LEU A 102 12.45 5.17 5.14
CA LEU A 102 11.46 5.32 4.06
C LEU A 102 10.35 4.25 4.11
N GLU A 103 10.70 3.02 4.49
CA GLU A 103 9.78 1.89 4.58
C GLU A 103 8.72 2.01 5.70
N ASP A 104 8.97 2.84 6.71
CA ASP A 104 8.00 3.06 7.81
C ASP A 104 6.89 4.03 7.41
N TYR A 105 7.14 4.84 6.40
CA TYR A 105 6.23 5.89 5.91
C TYR A 105 5.67 5.62 4.53
N THR A 106 6.07 4.49 3.90
CA THR A 106 5.63 4.15 2.55
C THR A 106 5.22 2.70 2.44
N ARG A 107 4.29 2.43 1.51
CA ARG A 107 3.87 1.09 1.13
C ARG A 107 4.40 0.77 -0.27
N ASP A 108 5.18 -0.29 -0.43
CA ASP A 108 5.70 -0.69 -1.74
C ASP A 108 4.63 -1.43 -2.56
N LEU A 109 3.99 -0.69 -3.48
CA LEU A 109 2.97 -1.23 -4.37
C LEU A 109 3.55 -2.20 -5.40
N THR A 110 4.82 -2.01 -5.80
CA THR A 110 5.48 -2.90 -6.76
C THR A 110 5.82 -4.26 -6.14
N GLU A 111 6.21 -4.29 -4.87
CA GLU A 111 6.40 -5.54 -4.13
C GLU A 111 5.07 -6.28 -3.99
N LEU A 112 4.01 -5.58 -3.59
CA LEU A 112 2.66 -6.14 -3.48
C LEU A 112 2.14 -6.69 -4.82
N ALA A 113 2.46 -6.01 -5.93
CA ALA A 113 2.11 -6.48 -7.27
C ALA A 113 2.84 -7.79 -7.63
N ARG A 114 4.14 -7.89 -7.30
CA ARG A 114 4.93 -9.12 -7.53
C ARG A 114 4.44 -10.29 -6.71
N ASP A 115 3.95 -10.01 -5.50
CA ASP A 115 3.38 -11.02 -4.59
C ASP A 115 1.95 -11.42 -4.99
N GLY A 116 1.35 -10.79 -6.01
CA GLY A 116 -0.04 -11.02 -6.43
C GLY A 116 -1.08 -10.57 -5.40
N ARG A 117 -0.73 -9.60 -4.55
CA ARG A 117 -1.56 -9.09 -3.44
C ARG A 117 -2.38 -7.86 -3.81
N LEU A 118 -2.23 -7.35 -5.03
CA LEU A 118 -3.01 -6.23 -5.53
C LEU A 118 -4.22 -6.73 -6.33
N GLU A 119 -5.32 -6.04 -6.18
CA GLU A 119 -6.51 -6.26 -7.01
C GLU A 119 -6.23 -5.91 -8.48
N PRO A 120 -6.85 -6.62 -9.43
CA PRO A 120 -6.67 -6.34 -10.85
C PRO A 120 -7.27 -5.00 -11.22
N VAL A 121 -6.55 -4.21 -12.01
CA VAL A 121 -7.05 -2.93 -12.54
C VAL A 121 -7.58 -3.16 -13.95
N ILE A 122 -8.85 -2.83 -14.17
CA ILE A 122 -9.60 -3.16 -15.38
C ILE A 122 -10.05 -1.90 -16.08
N GLY A 123 -9.97 -1.88 -17.42
CA GLY A 123 -10.52 -0.82 -18.26
C GLY A 123 -9.78 0.53 -18.19
N ARG A 124 -8.57 0.59 -17.60
CA ARG A 124 -7.78 1.80 -17.41
C ARG A 124 -6.44 1.82 -18.16
N ASP A 125 -6.33 1.03 -19.22
CA ASP A 125 -5.09 0.89 -19.97
C ASP A 125 -4.60 2.18 -20.62
N GLN A 126 -5.51 3.03 -21.09
CA GLN A 126 -5.18 4.30 -21.74
C GLN A 126 -4.62 5.30 -20.72
N GLU A 127 -5.25 5.43 -19.57
CA GLU A 127 -4.83 6.32 -18.49
C GLU A 127 -3.47 5.90 -17.94
N ILE A 128 -3.27 4.59 -17.66
CA ILE A 128 -1.99 4.08 -17.19
C ILE A 128 -0.90 4.28 -18.24
N SER A 129 -1.19 4.07 -19.53
CA SER A 129 -0.25 4.35 -20.62
C SER A 129 0.11 5.83 -20.67
N ARG A 130 -0.86 6.72 -20.40
CA ARG A 130 -0.62 8.16 -20.34
C ARG A 130 0.26 8.53 -19.14
N ILE A 131 0.05 7.92 -17.98
CA ILE A 131 0.91 8.09 -16.79
C ILE A 131 2.34 7.69 -17.13
N VAL A 132 2.55 6.49 -17.70
CA VAL A 132 3.87 5.99 -18.12
C VAL A 132 4.54 6.93 -19.11
N GLN A 133 3.79 7.43 -20.09
CA GLN A 133 4.29 8.40 -21.06
C GLN A 133 4.77 9.71 -20.41
N ILE A 134 4.02 10.21 -19.41
CA ILE A 134 4.39 11.42 -18.68
C ILE A 134 5.64 11.18 -17.83
N LEU A 135 5.71 10.08 -17.07
CA LEU A 135 6.87 9.71 -16.26
C LEU A 135 8.16 9.57 -17.07
N SER A 136 8.06 9.25 -18.37
CA SER A 136 9.20 9.13 -19.31
C SER A 136 9.64 10.45 -19.93
N ARG A 137 8.99 11.58 -19.63
CA ARG A 137 9.35 12.90 -20.16
C ARG A 137 10.59 13.45 -19.48
N LYS A 138 11.34 14.29 -20.21
CA LYS A 138 12.47 15.04 -19.64
C LYS A 138 12.02 16.15 -18.68
N THR A 139 10.87 16.76 -18.96
CA THR A 139 10.27 17.86 -18.18
C THR A 139 8.80 17.61 -18.00
N LYS A 140 8.18 18.14 -16.95
CA LYS A 140 6.79 17.86 -16.57
C LYS A 140 6.52 16.35 -16.50
N ASN A 141 7.43 15.65 -15.86
CA ASN A 141 7.42 14.19 -15.72
C ASN A 141 6.65 13.69 -14.50
N ASN A 142 5.93 14.57 -13.81
CA ASN A 142 5.11 14.20 -12.66
C ASN A 142 3.62 14.27 -13.05
N PRO A 143 2.91 13.15 -13.27
CA PRO A 143 1.48 13.17 -13.52
C PRO A 143 0.69 13.50 -12.27
N VAL A 144 -0.39 14.27 -12.42
CA VAL A 144 -1.44 14.43 -11.40
C VAL A 144 -2.74 13.89 -11.96
N LEU A 145 -3.27 12.89 -11.29
CA LEU A 145 -4.57 12.28 -11.57
C LEU A 145 -5.66 13.17 -10.99
N VAL A 146 -6.47 13.74 -11.86
CA VAL A 146 -7.49 14.70 -11.48
C VAL A 146 -8.86 14.18 -11.88
N GLY A 147 -9.73 13.99 -10.91
CA GLY A 147 -11.10 13.50 -11.10
C GLY A 147 -11.86 13.49 -9.79
N ASP A 148 -13.17 13.25 -9.85
CA ASP A 148 -14.02 13.24 -8.67
C ASP A 148 -13.66 12.11 -7.70
N ALA A 149 -14.17 12.17 -6.46
CA ALA A 149 -14.00 11.09 -5.51
C ALA A 149 -14.67 9.81 -6.03
N GLY A 150 -14.06 8.65 -5.81
CA GLY A 150 -14.64 7.36 -6.20
C GLY A 150 -14.47 6.94 -7.67
N VAL A 151 -13.87 7.77 -8.55
CA VAL A 151 -13.66 7.39 -9.98
C VAL A 151 -12.49 6.41 -10.22
N GLY A 152 -11.76 6.02 -9.19
CA GLY A 152 -10.68 5.03 -9.26
C GLY A 152 -9.28 5.61 -9.47
N LYS A 153 -8.97 6.81 -8.96
CA LYS A 153 -7.61 7.41 -9.07
C LYS A 153 -6.54 6.56 -8.41
N THR A 154 -6.79 6.04 -7.22
CA THR A 154 -5.86 5.18 -6.48
C THR A 154 -5.63 3.86 -7.22
N ALA A 155 -6.66 3.29 -7.87
CA ALA A 155 -6.54 2.09 -8.70
C ALA A 155 -5.52 2.27 -9.85
N LEU A 156 -5.39 3.48 -10.42
CA LEU A 156 -4.39 3.76 -11.46
C LEU A 156 -2.95 3.66 -10.93
N ALA A 157 -2.70 4.00 -9.69
CA ALA A 157 -1.39 3.80 -9.06
C ALA A 157 -1.08 2.31 -8.87
N LEU A 158 -2.10 1.51 -8.47
CA LEU A 158 -1.98 0.05 -8.39
C LEU A 158 -1.70 -0.55 -9.77
N GLY A 159 -2.42 -0.11 -10.81
CA GLY A 159 -2.20 -0.54 -12.19
C GLY A 159 -0.82 -0.16 -12.74
N LEU A 160 -0.31 1.03 -12.39
CA LEU A 160 1.06 1.41 -12.71
C LEU A 160 2.07 0.47 -12.04
N ALA A 161 1.89 0.17 -10.75
CA ALA A 161 2.75 -0.76 -10.02
C ALA A 161 2.74 -2.17 -10.62
N GLN A 162 1.57 -2.66 -11.04
CA GLN A 162 1.42 -3.94 -11.73
C GLN A 162 2.18 -3.96 -13.06
N ARG A 163 2.09 -2.91 -13.88
CA ARG A 163 2.83 -2.81 -15.14
C ARG A 163 4.34 -2.72 -14.93
N VAL A 164 4.79 -1.99 -13.91
CA VAL A 164 6.21 -1.91 -13.55
C VAL A 164 6.71 -3.29 -13.09
N ALA A 165 5.97 -3.97 -12.22
CA ALA A 165 6.30 -5.31 -11.74
C ALA A 165 6.36 -6.35 -12.87
N ALA A 166 5.47 -6.25 -13.86
CA ALA A 166 5.42 -7.12 -15.04
C ALA A 166 6.43 -6.74 -16.13
N GLY A 167 7.20 -5.64 -15.97
CA GLY A 167 8.13 -5.15 -16.99
C GLY A 167 7.45 -4.56 -18.24
N GLN A 168 6.17 -4.23 -18.17
CA GLN A 168 5.36 -3.69 -19.27
C GLN A 168 5.48 -2.15 -19.37
N VAL A 169 6.65 -1.63 -19.11
CA VAL A 169 7.00 -0.21 -19.14
C VAL A 169 8.37 -0.02 -19.80
N PRO A 170 8.75 1.20 -20.24
CA PRO A 170 10.09 1.47 -20.75
C PRO A 170 11.19 1.06 -19.79
N ALA A 171 12.36 0.68 -20.32
CA ALA A 171 13.48 0.12 -19.55
C ALA A 171 13.93 0.99 -18.36
N GLU A 172 13.79 2.32 -18.47
CA GLU A 172 14.10 3.24 -17.37
C GLU A 172 13.13 3.10 -16.19
N LEU A 173 11.84 2.85 -16.47
CA LEU A 173 10.81 2.70 -15.45
C LEU A 173 10.73 1.25 -14.91
N ALA A 174 11.19 0.27 -15.68
CA ALA A 174 11.17 -1.15 -15.27
C ALA A 174 12.03 -1.45 -14.03
N LYS A 175 12.99 -0.56 -13.73
CA LYS A 175 13.86 -0.68 -12.55
C LYS A 175 13.30 0.06 -11.33
N MET A 176 12.22 0.78 -11.48
CA MET A 176 11.65 1.60 -10.43
C MET A 176 10.72 0.82 -9.52
N ARG A 177 10.52 1.35 -8.32
CA ARG A 177 9.50 0.93 -7.36
C ARG A 177 8.45 2.02 -7.23
N VAL A 178 7.20 1.64 -7.18
CA VAL A 178 6.09 2.57 -6.89
C VAL A 178 5.82 2.48 -5.39
N LEU A 179 6.13 3.55 -4.67
CA LEU A 179 5.91 3.67 -3.23
C LEU A 179 4.76 4.62 -2.97
N GLU A 180 3.77 4.16 -2.24
CA GLU A 180 2.65 4.98 -1.76
C GLU A 180 3.04 5.65 -0.45
N LEU A 181 2.93 6.97 -0.36
CA LEU A 181 3.21 7.72 0.85
C LEU A 181 2.05 7.63 1.84
N ASP A 182 2.32 7.12 3.03
CA ASP A 182 1.36 7.11 4.13
C ASP A 182 1.48 8.39 4.96
N LEU A 183 0.69 9.40 4.58
CA LEU A 183 0.67 10.69 5.26
C LEU A 183 0.26 10.59 6.73
N MET A 184 -0.61 9.66 7.07
CA MET A 184 -1.05 9.47 8.44
C MET A 184 0.12 9.04 9.33
N ASN A 185 0.96 8.12 8.83
CA ASN A 185 2.16 7.68 9.54
C ASN A 185 3.23 8.78 9.60
N VAL A 186 3.36 9.61 8.57
CA VAL A 186 4.30 10.75 8.60
C VAL A 186 3.92 11.75 9.68
N VAL A 187 2.63 12.01 9.88
CA VAL A 187 2.10 12.95 10.89
C VAL A 187 2.04 12.32 12.28
N ALA A 188 1.83 11.00 12.37
CA ALA A 188 1.65 10.32 13.65
C ALA A 188 2.82 10.55 14.61
N GLY A 189 2.50 11.04 15.83
CA GLY A 189 3.49 11.32 16.88
C GLY A 189 4.33 12.57 16.68
N THR A 190 4.11 13.38 15.64
CA THR A 190 4.72 14.72 15.54
C THR A 190 4.02 15.67 16.51
N ARG A 191 4.79 16.35 17.34
CA ARG A 191 4.28 17.35 18.30
C ARG A 191 4.44 18.78 17.78
N PHE A 192 5.42 18.98 16.92
CA PHE A 192 5.76 20.27 16.35
C PHE A 192 5.85 20.19 14.83
N ARG A 193 5.62 21.31 14.18
CA ARG A 193 5.76 21.46 12.72
C ARG A 193 7.14 20.98 12.22
N GLY A 194 8.20 21.27 12.98
CA GLY A 194 9.57 20.87 12.64
C GLY A 194 9.76 19.35 12.55
N ASP A 195 9.10 18.58 13.39
CA ASP A 195 9.20 17.12 13.39
C ASP A 195 8.66 16.52 12.07
N PHE A 196 7.54 17.07 11.57
CA PHE A 196 6.96 16.69 10.29
C PHE A 196 7.87 17.10 9.12
N GLU A 197 8.39 18.33 9.14
CA GLU A 197 9.29 18.84 8.11
C GLU A 197 10.58 18.02 8.05
N GLU A 198 11.15 17.63 9.18
CA GLU A 198 12.32 16.77 9.27
C GLU A 198 12.05 15.39 8.68
N ARG A 199 10.91 14.74 9.03
CA ARG A 199 10.53 13.44 8.47
C ARG A 199 10.35 13.49 6.96
N MET A 200 9.63 14.50 6.45
CA MET A 200 9.44 14.68 5.00
C MET A 200 10.77 14.90 4.28
N ASN A 201 11.69 15.70 4.85
CA ASN A 201 13.01 15.88 4.27
C ASN A 201 13.80 14.55 4.23
N ASN A 202 13.74 13.76 5.30
CA ASN A 202 14.42 12.45 5.34
C ASN A 202 13.83 11.49 4.27
N ILE A 203 12.50 11.42 4.14
CA ILE A 203 11.83 10.61 3.11
C ILE A 203 12.28 11.03 1.69
N ILE A 204 12.34 12.34 1.43
CA ILE A 204 12.76 12.85 0.12
C ILE A 204 14.23 12.54 -0.14
N ASN A 205 15.09 12.72 0.85
CA ASN A 205 16.52 12.40 0.73
C ASN A 205 16.73 10.91 0.45
N ASP A 206 16.04 10.04 1.18
CA ASP A 206 16.12 8.58 0.97
C ASP A 206 15.66 8.20 -0.45
N ILE A 207 14.61 8.86 -0.99
CA ILE A 207 14.13 8.65 -2.36
C ILE A 207 15.14 9.17 -3.38
N GLU A 208 15.73 10.35 -3.16
CA GLU A 208 16.73 10.93 -4.05
C GLU A 208 18.01 10.05 -4.08
N GLU A 209 18.39 9.46 -2.96
CA GLU A 209 19.54 8.56 -2.85
C GLU A 209 19.29 7.20 -3.53
N ASP A 210 18.08 6.63 -3.38
CA ASP A 210 17.70 5.38 -4.08
C ASP A 210 17.67 5.62 -5.61
N GLY A 211 17.15 6.75 -6.07
CA GLY A 211 17.06 7.13 -7.47
C GLY A 211 16.14 6.24 -8.33
N HIS A 212 15.53 5.19 -7.75
CA HIS A 212 14.67 4.23 -8.44
C HIS A 212 13.24 4.18 -7.86
N VAL A 213 12.75 5.31 -7.35
CA VAL A 213 11.43 5.42 -6.73
C VAL A 213 10.51 6.31 -7.56
N ILE A 214 9.27 5.87 -7.71
CA ILE A 214 8.12 6.68 -8.10
C ILE A 214 7.25 6.83 -6.85
N LEU A 215 7.15 8.04 -6.32
CA LEU A 215 6.36 8.33 -5.13
C LEU A 215 4.90 8.59 -5.53
N PHE A 216 3.99 7.75 -5.09
CA PHE A 216 2.55 7.99 -5.21
C PHE A 216 2.05 8.73 -3.96
N ILE A 217 1.34 9.82 -4.19
CA ILE A 217 0.74 10.65 -3.13
C ILE A 217 -0.74 10.77 -3.42
N ASP A 218 -1.54 10.06 -2.65
CA ASP A 218 -2.98 10.27 -2.71
C ASP A 218 -3.36 11.57 -1.97
N GLU A 219 -4.45 12.18 -2.37
CA GLU A 219 -4.88 13.49 -1.87
C GLU A 219 -3.75 14.54 -1.82
N LEU A 220 -3.00 14.66 -2.93
CA LEU A 220 -1.84 15.54 -3.05
C LEU A 220 -2.08 16.96 -2.52
N HIS A 221 -3.32 17.45 -2.58
CA HIS A 221 -3.73 18.76 -2.09
C HIS A 221 -3.54 18.92 -0.57
N THR A 222 -3.61 17.85 0.21
CA THR A 222 -3.42 17.90 1.67
C THR A 222 -2.02 18.36 2.05
N ILE A 223 -1.03 18.04 1.21
CA ILE A 223 0.36 18.45 1.40
C ILE A 223 0.63 19.83 0.80
N MET A 224 -0.14 20.23 -0.22
CA MET A 224 0.13 21.42 -1.03
C MET A 224 -0.66 22.67 -0.59
N GLY A 225 -1.62 22.55 0.32
CA GLY A 225 -2.67 23.57 0.47
C GLY A 225 -2.83 24.28 1.79
N SER A 226 -2.03 24.06 2.78
CA SER A 226 -2.29 24.54 4.13
C SER A 226 -1.81 25.96 4.47
N GLY A 227 -1.69 26.85 3.49
CA GLY A 227 -1.14 28.21 3.70
C GLY A 227 -2.09 29.27 4.25
N SER A 228 -3.39 29.02 4.54
CA SER A 228 -4.33 30.11 4.84
C SER A 228 -5.27 29.91 6.04
N GLY A 229 -5.04 28.95 6.92
CA GLY A 229 -5.85 28.74 8.13
C GLY A 229 -5.03 28.68 9.41
N ILE A 230 -5.66 28.96 10.55
CA ILE A 230 -5.06 28.93 11.89
C ILE A 230 -4.55 27.52 12.27
N ASP A 231 -4.96 26.49 11.53
CA ASP A 231 -4.53 25.07 11.69
C ASP A 231 -3.57 24.59 10.59
N SER A 232 -2.84 25.47 9.90
CA SER A 232 -1.92 25.15 8.81
C SER A 232 -0.63 24.46 9.30
N THR A 233 -0.76 23.27 9.87
CA THR A 233 0.37 22.51 10.44
C THR A 233 1.20 21.76 9.40
N LEU A 234 0.69 21.55 8.17
CA LEU A 234 1.29 20.66 7.19
C LEU A 234 1.59 21.41 5.86
N ASP A 235 2.65 22.22 5.82
CA ASP A 235 3.12 22.81 4.54
C ASP A 235 4.34 22.06 4.01
N ALA A 236 4.10 20.82 3.51
CA ALA A 236 5.13 20.05 2.84
C ALA A 236 5.41 20.54 1.40
N ALA A 237 4.60 21.47 0.89
CA ALA A 237 4.82 22.04 -0.44
C ALA A 237 6.20 22.69 -0.55
N ASN A 238 6.67 23.38 0.49
CA ASN A 238 7.97 24.03 0.48
C ASN A 238 9.14 23.05 0.50
N ILE A 239 8.91 21.83 0.97
CA ILE A 239 9.90 20.74 1.01
C ILE A 239 9.92 20.00 -0.34
N LEU A 240 8.75 19.72 -0.90
CA LEU A 240 8.62 19.02 -2.19
C LEU A 240 9.02 19.89 -3.40
N LYS A 241 8.71 21.19 -3.37
CA LYS A 241 9.01 22.09 -4.49
C LYS A 241 10.48 22.08 -4.95
N PRO A 242 11.50 22.12 -4.08
CA PRO A 242 12.89 22.04 -4.51
C PRO A 242 13.24 20.70 -5.17
N ALA A 243 12.80 19.55 -4.63
CA ALA A 243 13.04 18.23 -5.18
C ALA A 243 12.38 18.05 -6.57
N LEU A 244 11.11 18.46 -6.68
CA LEU A 244 10.39 18.52 -7.97
C LEU A 244 11.06 19.47 -8.96
N ALA A 245 11.62 20.60 -8.49
CA ALA A 245 12.30 21.57 -9.35
C ALA A 245 13.62 21.02 -9.90
N ARG A 246 14.38 20.27 -9.13
CA ARG A 246 15.60 19.58 -9.58
C ARG A 246 15.29 18.44 -10.58
N GLY A 247 14.07 17.86 -10.50
CA GLY A 247 13.69 16.70 -11.30
C GLY A 247 14.27 15.38 -10.77
N THR A 248 14.76 15.39 -9.53
CA THR A 248 15.30 14.22 -8.83
C THR A 248 14.18 13.34 -8.25
N LEU A 249 13.02 13.93 -7.96
CA LEU A 249 11.84 13.24 -7.46
C LEU A 249 10.85 12.97 -8.61
N ARG A 250 10.46 11.73 -8.82
CA ARG A 250 9.35 11.33 -9.70
C ARG A 250 8.11 11.06 -8.84
N THR A 251 7.05 11.81 -9.10
CA THR A 251 5.83 11.77 -8.28
C THR A 251 4.60 11.54 -9.15
N VAL A 252 3.70 10.70 -8.70
CA VAL A 252 2.33 10.57 -9.20
C VAL A 252 1.41 11.08 -8.11
N GLY A 253 0.69 12.17 -8.35
CA GLY A 253 -0.28 12.69 -7.39
C GLY A 253 -1.71 12.34 -7.80
N ALA A 254 -2.62 12.24 -6.82
CA ALA A 254 -4.05 12.15 -7.06
C ALA A 254 -4.78 13.25 -6.28
N THR A 255 -5.80 13.86 -6.88
CA THR A 255 -6.59 14.93 -6.26
C THR A 255 -7.92 15.12 -7.00
N THR A 256 -8.82 15.94 -6.44
CA THR A 256 -10.06 16.34 -7.10
C THR A 256 -9.81 17.51 -8.07
N GLN A 257 -10.80 17.77 -8.97
CA GLN A 257 -10.71 18.89 -9.90
C GLN A 257 -10.69 20.24 -9.19
N GLU A 258 -11.47 20.40 -8.14
CA GLU A 258 -11.56 21.64 -7.36
C GLU A 258 -10.22 21.91 -6.64
N GLU A 259 -9.68 20.91 -5.96
CA GLU A 259 -8.43 21.05 -5.21
C GLU A 259 -7.21 21.23 -6.13
N TYR A 260 -7.22 20.60 -7.30
CA TYR A 260 -6.20 20.84 -8.33
C TYR A 260 -6.15 22.31 -8.75
N GLN A 261 -7.31 22.90 -9.05
CA GLN A 261 -7.40 24.31 -9.46
C GLN A 261 -6.99 25.27 -8.33
N LYS A 262 -7.34 24.93 -7.10
CA LYS A 262 -7.09 25.76 -5.93
C LYS A 262 -5.61 25.76 -5.51
N HIS A 263 -4.97 24.60 -5.51
CA HIS A 263 -3.65 24.42 -4.88
C HIS A 263 -2.50 24.19 -5.86
N ILE A 264 -2.73 23.60 -7.03
CA ILE A 264 -1.67 23.20 -7.96
C ILE A 264 -1.62 24.12 -9.19
N GLU A 265 -2.76 24.37 -9.82
CA GLU A 265 -2.83 25.14 -11.06
C GLU A 265 -2.40 26.61 -10.88
N LYS A 266 -2.77 27.21 -9.74
CA LYS A 266 -2.41 28.59 -9.38
C LYS A 266 -0.94 28.76 -8.98
N ASP A 267 -0.28 27.70 -8.58
CA ASP A 267 1.15 27.74 -8.22
C ASP A 267 2.01 27.55 -9.47
N ALA A 268 2.68 28.62 -9.89
CA ALA A 268 3.49 28.62 -11.10
C ALA A 268 4.68 27.63 -11.06
N ALA A 269 5.20 27.30 -9.88
CA ALA A 269 6.28 26.34 -9.70
C ALA A 269 5.78 24.89 -9.90
N LEU A 270 4.64 24.58 -9.32
CA LEU A 270 4.02 23.25 -9.40
C LEU A 270 3.42 23.00 -10.81
N SER A 271 2.69 23.96 -11.37
CA SER A 271 2.05 23.82 -12.68
C SER A 271 3.04 23.58 -13.83
N ARG A 272 4.30 24.02 -13.67
CA ARG A 272 5.40 23.75 -14.62
C ARG A 272 6.00 22.35 -14.47
N ARG A 273 5.76 21.66 -13.36
CA ARG A 273 6.35 20.35 -13.03
C ARG A 273 5.35 19.22 -13.14
N PHE A 274 4.11 19.52 -12.84
CA PHE A 274 3.02 18.54 -12.93
C PHE A 274 2.33 18.56 -14.29
N ALA A 275 1.94 17.38 -14.76
CA ALA A 275 1.12 17.20 -15.96
C ALA A 275 -0.23 16.61 -15.55
N LYS A 276 -1.31 17.35 -15.81
CA LYS A 276 -2.66 16.90 -15.50
C LYS A 276 -3.06 15.70 -16.38
N VAL A 277 -3.62 14.69 -15.74
CA VAL A 277 -4.30 13.54 -16.34
C VAL A 277 -5.73 13.55 -15.81
N SER A 278 -6.70 13.91 -16.64
CA SER A 278 -8.11 13.89 -16.26
C SER A 278 -8.60 12.44 -16.21
N ILE A 279 -9.24 12.08 -15.10
CA ILE A 279 -9.84 10.78 -14.89
C ILE A 279 -11.34 10.96 -14.84
N GLU A 280 -12.01 10.42 -15.82
CA GLU A 280 -13.45 10.49 -15.92
C GLU A 280 -14.11 9.29 -15.23
N GLU A 281 -15.34 9.50 -14.81
CA GLU A 281 -16.20 8.43 -14.31
C GLU A 281 -16.38 7.37 -15.40
N PRO A 282 -16.16 6.08 -15.12
CA PRO A 282 -16.39 5.02 -16.09
C PRO A 282 -17.89 4.93 -16.42
N ASN A 283 -18.19 4.59 -17.66
CA ASN A 283 -19.58 4.34 -18.05
C ASN A 283 -20.11 3.03 -17.41
N VAL A 284 -21.41 2.80 -17.53
CA VAL A 284 -22.08 1.62 -16.94
C VAL A 284 -21.46 0.32 -17.41
N ALA A 285 -21.11 0.19 -18.70
CA ALA A 285 -20.54 -1.03 -19.24
C ALA A 285 -19.11 -1.30 -18.69
N ASP A 286 -18.27 -0.26 -18.63
CA ASP A 286 -16.93 -0.36 -18.05
C ASP A 286 -17.00 -0.65 -16.56
N SER A 287 -17.95 -0.07 -15.84
CA SER A 287 -18.16 -0.33 -14.40
C SER A 287 -18.59 -1.77 -14.13
N ILE A 288 -19.46 -2.34 -14.97
CA ILE A 288 -19.82 -3.77 -14.90
C ILE A 288 -18.55 -4.63 -15.09
N ALA A 289 -17.73 -4.32 -16.09
CA ALA A 289 -16.49 -5.06 -16.32
C ALA A 289 -15.51 -4.94 -15.14
N ILE A 290 -15.41 -3.77 -14.51
CA ILE A 290 -14.60 -3.56 -13.30
C ILE A 290 -15.11 -4.46 -12.17
N LEU A 291 -16.40 -4.43 -11.85
CA LEU A 291 -16.96 -5.23 -10.77
C LEU A 291 -16.86 -6.75 -11.07
N GLN A 292 -17.01 -7.14 -12.32
CA GLN A 292 -16.78 -8.55 -12.73
C GLN A 292 -15.35 -9.00 -12.46
N GLY A 293 -14.38 -8.12 -12.67
CA GLY A 293 -12.99 -8.45 -12.37
C GLY A 293 -12.67 -8.47 -10.88
N LEU A 294 -13.35 -7.66 -10.08
CA LEU A 294 -13.23 -7.63 -8.63
C LEU A 294 -14.04 -8.75 -7.94
N ARG A 295 -15.01 -9.37 -8.65
CA ARG A 295 -15.92 -10.38 -8.11
C ARG A 295 -15.23 -11.39 -7.21
N LYS A 296 -14.15 -11.99 -7.70
CA LYS A 296 -13.46 -13.06 -6.96
C LYS A 296 -12.91 -12.58 -5.61
N SER A 297 -12.41 -11.36 -5.53
CA SER A 297 -11.91 -10.76 -4.29
C SER A 297 -13.04 -10.65 -3.25
N TYR A 298 -14.20 -10.16 -3.68
CA TYR A 298 -15.38 -10.02 -2.80
C TYR A 298 -16.00 -11.37 -2.43
N GLU A 299 -16.10 -12.31 -3.38
CA GLU A 299 -16.54 -13.67 -3.11
C GLU A 299 -15.65 -14.39 -2.09
N ASP A 300 -14.32 -14.22 -2.21
CA ASP A 300 -13.35 -14.81 -1.30
C ASP A 300 -13.36 -14.14 0.08
N HIS A 301 -13.68 -12.84 0.16
CA HIS A 301 -13.79 -12.09 1.41
C HIS A 301 -15.06 -12.49 2.19
N HIS A 302 -16.22 -12.36 1.55
CA HIS A 302 -17.53 -12.61 2.18
C HIS A 302 -17.95 -14.08 2.19
N LYS A 303 -17.18 -14.96 1.52
CA LYS A 303 -17.53 -16.39 1.36
C LYS A 303 -18.90 -16.63 0.72
N VAL A 304 -19.24 -15.77 -0.24
CA VAL A 304 -20.48 -15.80 -1.01
C VAL A 304 -20.18 -15.97 -2.50
N GLN A 305 -21.18 -16.35 -3.29
CA GLN A 305 -21.13 -16.24 -4.76
C GLN A 305 -21.88 -14.98 -5.19
N ILE A 306 -21.38 -14.25 -6.18
CA ILE A 306 -22.01 -13.06 -6.71
C ILE A 306 -22.50 -13.33 -8.12
N SER A 307 -23.82 -13.20 -8.38
CA SER A 307 -24.39 -13.40 -9.70
C SER A 307 -24.05 -12.25 -10.66
N ASP A 308 -24.06 -12.52 -11.97
CA ASP A 308 -23.91 -11.47 -12.99
C ASP A 308 -25.02 -10.41 -12.88
N GLN A 309 -26.24 -10.86 -12.59
CA GLN A 309 -27.40 -9.98 -12.40
C GLN A 309 -27.21 -9.05 -11.20
N ALA A 310 -26.68 -9.55 -10.07
CA ALA A 310 -26.37 -8.72 -8.92
C ALA A 310 -25.37 -7.60 -9.28
N ILE A 311 -24.31 -7.92 -10.03
CA ILE A 311 -23.32 -6.93 -10.49
C ILE A 311 -23.98 -5.88 -11.41
N GLU A 312 -24.75 -6.33 -12.42
CA GLU A 312 -25.41 -5.40 -13.32
C GLU A 312 -26.40 -4.51 -12.59
N THR A 313 -27.16 -5.07 -11.65
CA THR A 313 -28.11 -4.33 -10.84
C THR A 313 -27.40 -3.33 -9.94
N ALA A 314 -26.33 -3.73 -9.25
CA ALA A 314 -25.53 -2.82 -8.42
C ALA A 314 -25.06 -1.59 -9.22
N VAL A 315 -24.49 -1.80 -10.43
CA VAL A 315 -24.02 -0.69 -11.25
C VAL A 315 -25.15 0.19 -11.78
N LYS A 316 -26.20 -0.42 -12.33
CA LYS A 316 -27.34 0.33 -12.90
C LYS A 316 -28.08 1.16 -11.85
N TYR A 317 -28.26 0.60 -10.65
CA TYR A 317 -28.98 1.28 -9.57
C TYR A 317 -28.10 2.29 -8.84
N ALA A 318 -26.81 1.99 -8.63
CA ALA A 318 -25.88 2.99 -8.10
C ALA A 318 -25.84 4.22 -9.01
N HIS A 319 -25.67 4.04 -10.33
CA HIS A 319 -25.66 5.14 -11.29
C HIS A 319 -26.97 5.95 -11.29
N ARG A 320 -28.11 5.31 -11.07
CA ARG A 320 -29.43 5.95 -11.12
C ARG A 320 -29.84 6.66 -9.82
N TYR A 321 -29.50 6.06 -8.68
CA TYR A 321 -30.04 6.47 -7.38
C TYR A 321 -28.98 7.03 -6.42
N LEU A 322 -27.72 6.66 -6.55
CA LEU A 322 -26.63 7.15 -5.70
C LEU A 322 -25.90 8.33 -6.35
N THR A 323 -26.65 9.36 -6.73
CA THR A 323 -26.14 10.51 -7.50
C THR A 323 -25.11 11.37 -6.76
N SER A 324 -24.95 11.19 -5.45
CA SER A 324 -23.91 11.87 -4.64
C SER A 324 -22.54 11.20 -4.67
N LYS A 325 -22.46 9.99 -5.23
CA LYS A 325 -21.24 9.19 -5.39
C LYS A 325 -21.05 8.82 -6.86
N HIS A 326 -19.82 8.60 -7.26
CA HIS A 326 -19.45 8.24 -8.63
C HIS A 326 -19.19 6.74 -8.79
N LEU A 327 -19.40 6.23 -10.01
CA LEU A 327 -18.94 4.90 -10.39
C LEU A 327 -17.40 4.86 -10.48
N PRO A 328 -16.75 3.74 -10.20
CA PRO A 328 -17.35 2.46 -9.78
C PRO A 328 -17.59 2.34 -8.27
N ASP A 329 -17.11 3.30 -7.46
CA ASP A 329 -17.10 3.25 -5.99
C ASP A 329 -18.50 3.04 -5.40
N SER A 330 -19.49 3.79 -5.88
CA SER A 330 -20.87 3.66 -5.44
C SER A 330 -21.46 2.26 -5.70
N ALA A 331 -21.08 1.61 -6.80
CA ALA A 331 -21.56 0.28 -7.11
C ALA A 331 -20.79 -0.81 -6.34
N ILE A 332 -19.51 -0.56 -6.05
CA ILE A 332 -18.68 -1.41 -5.20
C ILE A 332 -19.24 -1.41 -3.78
N ASP A 333 -19.49 -0.23 -3.20
CA ASP A 333 -20.09 -0.10 -1.87
C ASP A 333 -21.41 -0.87 -1.77
N LEU A 334 -22.29 -0.71 -2.77
CA LEU A 334 -23.59 -1.39 -2.79
C LEU A 334 -23.46 -2.91 -2.86
N LEU A 335 -22.50 -3.41 -3.66
CA LEU A 335 -22.26 -4.84 -3.79
C LEU A 335 -21.62 -5.43 -2.54
N ASP A 336 -20.73 -4.68 -1.90
CA ASP A 336 -20.06 -5.06 -0.65
C ASP A 336 -21.08 -5.17 0.49
N GLU A 337 -21.95 -4.19 0.64
CA GLU A 337 -23.02 -4.18 1.64
C GLU A 337 -24.04 -5.31 1.42
N ALA A 338 -24.45 -5.56 0.18
CA ALA A 338 -25.32 -6.67 -0.16
C ALA A 338 -24.66 -8.02 0.17
N SER A 339 -23.36 -8.16 -0.14
CA SER A 339 -22.59 -9.37 0.14
C SER A 339 -22.45 -9.61 1.65
N ALA A 340 -22.17 -8.57 2.43
CA ALA A 340 -22.12 -8.64 3.89
C ALA A 340 -23.48 -9.01 4.49
N THR A 341 -24.56 -8.48 3.95
CA THR A 341 -25.93 -8.80 4.39
C THR A 341 -26.26 -10.26 4.13
N VAL A 342 -25.93 -10.77 2.94
CA VAL A 342 -26.13 -12.19 2.60
C VAL A 342 -25.28 -13.09 3.49
N GLN A 343 -24.02 -12.75 3.73
CA GLN A 343 -23.15 -13.48 4.65
C GLN A 343 -23.74 -13.57 6.05
N ASN A 344 -24.33 -12.49 6.57
CA ASN A 344 -24.89 -12.41 7.93
C ASN A 344 -26.24 -13.14 8.05
N ARG A 345 -26.96 -13.41 6.96
CA ARG A 345 -28.19 -14.21 7.01
C ARG A 345 -27.92 -15.64 7.50
N GLY A 346 -26.69 -16.12 7.37
CA GLY A 346 -26.25 -17.43 7.88
C GLY A 346 -26.99 -18.61 7.27
N PRO A 347 -26.70 -19.83 7.71
CA PRO A 347 -27.33 -21.05 7.15
C PRO A 347 -28.81 -21.23 7.54
N GLN A 348 -29.42 -20.26 8.23
CA GLN A 348 -30.79 -20.39 8.74
C GLN A 348 -31.90 -20.28 7.68
N ASN A 349 -31.57 -19.78 6.48
CA ASN A 349 -32.54 -19.50 5.41
C ASN A 349 -32.37 -20.39 4.15
N TYR A 350 -31.64 -21.49 4.25
CA TYR A 350 -31.50 -22.39 3.09
C TYR A 350 -32.74 -23.29 2.95
N GLU A 351 -33.28 -23.35 1.76
CA GLU A 351 -34.17 -24.45 1.39
C GLU A 351 -33.35 -25.75 1.44
N GLN A 352 -33.97 -26.82 1.94
CA GLN A 352 -33.31 -28.15 2.06
C GLN A 352 -32.77 -28.67 0.70
N SER A 353 -33.21 -28.08 -0.42
CA SER A 353 -32.76 -28.35 -1.78
C SER A 353 -31.34 -27.87 -2.08
N ASP A 354 -30.84 -26.87 -1.34
CA ASP A 354 -29.54 -26.24 -1.59
C ASP A 354 -28.39 -26.88 -0.79
N LEU A 355 -28.74 -27.84 0.09
CA LEU A 355 -27.80 -28.55 0.94
C LEU A 355 -26.99 -29.57 0.16
N THR A 356 -25.66 -29.48 0.21
CA THR A 356 -24.80 -30.55 -0.32
C THR A 356 -24.97 -31.84 0.53
N PRO A 357 -24.60 -33.00 -0.02
CA PRO A 357 -24.63 -34.25 0.76
C PRO A 357 -23.80 -34.20 2.05
N VAL A 358 -22.72 -33.40 2.07
CA VAL A 358 -21.86 -33.17 3.24
C VAL A 358 -22.61 -32.37 4.30
N ASP A 359 -23.33 -31.37 3.89
CA ASP A 359 -24.08 -30.50 4.80
C ASP A 359 -25.27 -31.18 5.42
N GLN A 360 -25.98 -31.98 4.60
CA GLN A 360 -27.06 -32.83 5.11
C GLN A 360 -26.54 -33.82 6.14
N ALA A 361 -25.33 -34.39 5.92
CA ALA A 361 -24.69 -35.28 6.87
C ALA A 361 -24.22 -34.56 8.15
N LEU A 362 -23.73 -33.32 8.03
CA LEU A 362 -23.36 -32.47 9.18
C LEU A 362 -24.59 -32.09 10.02
N MET A 363 -25.68 -31.67 9.40
CA MET A 363 -26.93 -31.36 10.10
C MET A 363 -27.54 -32.58 10.78
N ALA A 364 -27.39 -33.77 10.18
CA ALA A 364 -27.80 -35.03 10.79
C ALA A 364 -26.84 -35.54 11.87
N ALA A 365 -25.75 -34.80 12.17
CA ALA A 365 -24.67 -35.22 13.07
C ALA A 365 -24.05 -36.60 12.71
N ASP A 366 -24.09 -36.99 11.43
CA ASP A 366 -23.51 -38.24 10.94
C ASP A 366 -22.06 -38.03 10.50
N PHE A 367 -21.16 -37.89 11.48
CA PHE A 367 -19.74 -37.64 11.28
C PHE A 367 -19.02 -38.74 10.47
N LYS A 368 -19.52 -40.00 10.49
CA LYS A 368 -18.97 -41.08 9.67
C LYS A 368 -19.27 -40.89 8.18
N LYS A 369 -20.47 -40.41 7.88
CA LYS A 369 -20.86 -40.07 6.51
C LYS A 369 -20.14 -38.84 6.01
N VAL A 370 -19.93 -37.82 6.87
CA VAL A 370 -19.13 -36.63 6.61
C VAL A 370 -17.70 -37.00 6.24
N SER A 371 -17.00 -37.79 7.06
CA SER A 371 -15.63 -38.26 6.77
C SER A 371 -15.56 -38.99 5.42
N LYS A 372 -16.50 -39.88 5.13
CA LYS A 372 -16.50 -40.62 3.89
C LYS A 372 -16.78 -39.76 2.66
N LEU A 373 -17.62 -38.75 2.78
CA LEU A 373 -17.90 -37.79 1.72
C LEU A 373 -16.72 -36.85 1.48
N LEU A 374 -16.04 -36.39 2.54
CA LEU A 374 -14.83 -35.55 2.44
C LEU A 374 -13.64 -36.30 1.82
N GLU A 375 -13.53 -37.62 2.03
CA GLU A 375 -12.52 -38.46 1.35
C GLU A 375 -12.81 -38.65 -0.15
N GLN A 376 -14.04 -38.51 -0.57
CA GLN A 376 -14.47 -38.67 -1.98
C GLN A 376 -14.42 -37.33 -2.75
N GLU A 377 -14.55 -36.19 -2.07
CA GLU A 377 -14.47 -34.85 -2.67
C GLU A 377 -13.08 -34.28 -2.44
N GLN A 378 -12.30 -34.11 -3.51
CA GLN A 378 -10.96 -33.49 -3.44
C GLN A 378 -10.95 -32.01 -2.96
N GLN A 379 -12.12 -31.38 -2.84
CA GLN A 379 -12.36 -30.10 -2.15
C GLN A 379 -13.79 -30.08 -1.61
N PRO A 380 -14.01 -29.81 -0.32
CA PRO A 380 -15.36 -29.55 0.17
C PRO A 380 -15.90 -28.30 -0.54
N LYS A 381 -16.99 -28.48 -1.29
CA LYS A 381 -17.79 -27.33 -1.73
C LYS A 381 -18.41 -26.73 -0.48
N LEU A 382 -17.67 -25.82 0.16
CA LEU A 382 -18.23 -24.94 1.17
C LEU A 382 -19.45 -24.24 0.55
N TYR A 383 -20.55 -24.18 1.31
CA TYR A 383 -21.70 -23.37 0.99
C TYR A 383 -21.27 -22.07 0.40
N LYS A 384 -21.77 -21.79 -0.79
CA LYS A 384 -21.67 -20.45 -1.35
C LYS A 384 -23.05 -19.84 -1.29
N LEU A 385 -23.30 -19.09 -0.20
CA LEU A 385 -24.36 -18.10 -0.18
C LEU A 385 -24.28 -17.32 -1.47
N LYS A 386 -25.41 -17.07 -2.12
CA LYS A 386 -25.44 -16.40 -3.40
C LYS A 386 -26.10 -15.04 -3.25
N VAL A 387 -25.41 -14.00 -3.70
CA VAL A 387 -25.92 -12.64 -3.81
C VAL A 387 -26.65 -12.53 -5.14
N GLU A 388 -27.97 -12.31 -5.08
CA GLU A 388 -28.84 -12.14 -6.22
C GLU A 388 -29.29 -10.68 -6.36
N GLU A 389 -30.01 -10.38 -7.41
CA GLU A 389 -30.55 -9.04 -7.69
C GLU A 389 -31.36 -8.47 -6.52
N ASP A 390 -32.24 -9.30 -5.92
CA ASP A 390 -33.10 -8.88 -4.81
C ASP A 390 -32.31 -8.47 -3.56
N ASP A 391 -31.15 -9.05 -3.32
CA ASP A 391 -30.28 -8.68 -2.18
C ASP A 391 -29.69 -7.30 -2.39
N VAL A 392 -29.28 -6.97 -3.60
CA VAL A 392 -28.79 -5.63 -3.97
C VAL A 392 -29.90 -4.59 -3.86
N LEU A 393 -31.12 -4.92 -4.29
CA LEU A 393 -32.27 -4.04 -4.20
C LEU A 393 -32.68 -3.77 -2.75
N ALA A 394 -32.57 -4.77 -1.88
CA ALA A 394 -32.89 -4.63 -0.46
C ALA A 394 -31.93 -3.67 0.30
N THR A 395 -30.70 -3.52 -0.18
CA THR A 395 -29.72 -2.58 0.41
C THR A 395 -29.99 -1.12 0.04
N LEU A 396 -30.79 -0.87 -0.99
CA LEU A 396 -31.18 0.49 -1.44
C LEU A 396 -32.42 1.03 -0.71
N SER A 397 -33.15 0.20 0.02
CA SER A 397 -34.39 0.56 0.74
C SER A 397 -34.10 0.94 2.19
#